data_e4df6f38fb51524c10d7ac96cb0f9fb9
#
_entry.id   e4df6f38fb51524c10d7ac96cb0f9fb9
#
_cell.length_a   1.000
_cell.length_b   1.000
_cell.length_c   1.000
_cell.angle_alpha   90.00
_cell.angle_beta   90.00
_cell.angle_gamma   90.00
#
_symmetry.space_group_name_H-M   'P 1'
#
loop_
_entity.id
_entity.type
_entity.pdbx_description
1 polymer ?
#
loop_
_entity_poly.entity_id
_entity_poly.type
_entity_poly.pdbx_seq_one_letter_code
_entity_poly.pdbx_strand_id
1 'polypeptide(L)'
;MHPRHLSFGTAGLRAPVGPARTQMNVSQVTRATAGLAAWLADNASTNAPGRTDPDASPGDLPRRFGLSIYGENGPLRVAVGYDARYGSHTFAATAAEVFAGAGFEVTLLPAPTPTPVLPWLVRYRGLDAGVQITASHNPAADNGYKVYGPDGSEIDVTSEKDVEAAIRAVGDPLAVPRVPVRPAGGQLRRYLDQIVAEVNPDENDRLRVNNERAALTVVYTALHGVGGRPLAQALGAAGFPRTYPVVAQQYPDPTFPTVSFPDPEQPDAVALLLRQATDMDADLLIALDPDADRCAVGYRTADGGHRMLRGDELGPLLATRLLPRHDGTGPAPVVATSLVSSGLLPDIAGELRWDCVVTPTGFKNLMRAGDHRPGTLRFAYEEAHGTCPMPGIVSDKDGLATALHACAWAAELKAGGRTLGDELARLHRRFGEYAGAQIQVRTSDPEGLVDQLRTDPPTTLIGIAVTTTDLPAEQGVLITGRDTDGTRVRMIARVSGTEAKTKVYLEVSHCPDPGGTGELLHVLRTEVDGLLHRF
;
A
#
# COMPACT_ATOMS: atom_id res chain seq x y z
N MET A 1 -25.31 16.15 3.79
CA MET A 1 -25.86 15.39 4.95
C MET A 1 -24.70 14.65 5.61
N HIS A 2 -24.42 14.88 6.90
CA HIS A 2 -23.40 14.08 7.59
C HIS A 2 -23.81 12.60 7.58
N PRO A 3 -22.92 11.67 7.24
CA PRO A 3 -23.23 10.25 7.27
C PRO A 3 -23.66 9.85 8.69
N ARG A 4 -24.77 9.12 8.80
CA ARG A 4 -25.28 8.64 10.10
C ARG A 4 -24.55 7.40 10.61
N HIS A 5 -23.65 6.82 9.81
CA HIS A 5 -22.89 5.59 10.10
C HIS A 5 -21.50 5.68 9.43
N LEU A 6 -20.56 4.84 9.90
CA LEU A 6 -19.29 4.60 9.21
C LEU A 6 -19.57 3.98 7.83
N SER A 7 -18.82 4.43 6.82
CA SER A 7 -18.86 3.90 5.45
C SER A 7 -17.46 3.53 4.97
N PHE A 8 -17.37 2.58 4.05
CA PHE A 8 -16.09 2.25 3.42
C PHE A 8 -15.57 3.43 2.60
N GLY A 9 -14.28 3.71 2.74
CA GLY A 9 -13.53 4.64 1.90
C GLY A 9 -12.64 3.88 0.91
N THR A 10 -11.65 4.56 0.34
CA THR A 10 -10.69 3.97 -0.60
C THR A 10 -9.90 2.80 0.00
N ALA A 11 -9.75 2.76 1.33
CA ALA A 11 -9.00 1.73 2.04
C ALA A 11 -9.67 1.38 3.39
N GLY A 12 -10.83 0.73 3.33
CA GLY A 12 -11.59 0.26 4.49
C GLY A 12 -12.39 1.35 5.22
N LEU A 13 -12.94 0.99 6.38
CA LEU A 13 -13.59 1.94 7.29
C LEU A 13 -12.51 2.70 8.08
N ARG A 14 -12.58 4.03 8.13
CA ARG A 14 -11.66 4.83 8.95
C ARG A 14 -12.39 6.00 9.60
N ALA A 15 -12.10 6.25 10.88
CA ALA A 15 -12.60 7.41 11.60
C ALA A 15 -11.80 7.65 12.89
N PRO A 16 -11.92 8.85 13.51
CA PRO A 16 -11.41 9.08 14.86
C PRO A 16 -11.99 8.08 15.87
N VAL A 17 -11.17 7.67 16.82
CA VAL A 17 -11.63 6.84 17.96
C VAL A 17 -12.47 7.70 18.90
N GLY A 18 -13.68 7.25 19.22
CA GLY A 18 -14.57 8.00 20.11
C GLY A 18 -15.97 7.38 20.25
N PRO A 19 -16.83 7.95 21.11
CA PRO A 19 -18.10 7.33 21.49
C PRO A 19 -19.23 7.48 20.45
N ALA A 20 -19.08 8.34 19.44
CA ALA A 20 -20.14 8.61 18.48
C ALA A 20 -20.34 7.46 17.48
N ARG A 21 -21.53 7.38 16.87
CA ARG A 21 -21.85 6.36 15.84
C ARG A 21 -21.05 6.50 14.54
N THR A 22 -20.46 7.67 14.33
CA THR A 22 -19.57 7.96 13.19
C THR A 22 -18.09 7.80 13.52
N GLN A 23 -17.77 7.30 14.71
CA GLN A 23 -16.41 7.14 15.23
C GLN A 23 -16.09 5.66 15.45
N MET A 24 -14.82 5.32 15.43
CA MET A 24 -14.35 3.97 15.74
C MET A 24 -14.49 3.68 17.24
N ASN A 25 -15.25 2.64 17.57
CA ASN A 25 -15.44 2.12 18.91
C ASN A 25 -15.91 0.66 18.88
N VAL A 26 -15.93 0.02 20.04
CA VAL A 26 -16.34 -1.39 20.18
C VAL A 26 -17.71 -1.67 19.56
N SER A 27 -18.68 -0.77 19.74
CA SER A 27 -20.03 -0.93 19.18
C SER A 27 -20.02 -0.93 17.64
N GLN A 28 -19.24 -0.02 17.02
CA GLN A 28 -19.13 0.04 15.56
C GLN A 28 -18.36 -1.14 15.00
N VAL A 29 -17.27 -1.57 15.66
CA VAL A 29 -16.53 -2.79 15.27
C VAL A 29 -17.41 -4.03 15.39
N THR A 30 -18.23 -4.12 16.46
CA THR A 30 -19.20 -5.22 16.59
C THR A 30 -20.19 -5.25 15.42
N ARG A 31 -20.75 -4.09 15.03
CA ARG A 31 -21.66 -3.99 13.89
C ARG A 31 -20.96 -4.36 12.58
N ALA A 32 -19.77 -3.81 12.35
CA ALA A 32 -18.99 -4.07 11.13
C ALA A 32 -18.70 -5.57 11.00
N THR A 33 -18.25 -6.20 12.09
CA THR A 33 -17.91 -7.62 12.07
C THR A 33 -19.14 -8.52 11.95
N ALA A 34 -20.24 -8.20 12.64
CA ALA A 34 -21.48 -8.98 12.52
C ALA A 34 -22.08 -8.88 11.12
N GLY A 35 -22.06 -7.70 10.50
CA GLY A 35 -22.49 -7.51 9.12
C GLY A 35 -21.59 -8.26 8.13
N LEU A 36 -20.27 -8.18 8.31
CA LEU A 36 -19.31 -8.92 7.48
C LEU A 36 -19.49 -10.43 7.64
N ALA A 37 -19.69 -10.94 8.87
CA ALA A 37 -19.92 -12.36 9.12
C ALA A 37 -21.20 -12.86 8.44
N ALA A 38 -22.29 -12.08 8.48
CA ALA A 38 -23.52 -12.41 7.79
C ALA A 38 -23.31 -12.45 6.27
N TRP A 39 -22.68 -11.43 5.70
CA TRP A 39 -22.37 -11.37 4.28
C TRP A 39 -21.49 -12.55 3.81
N LEU A 40 -20.44 -12.89 4.59
CA LEU A 40 -19.60 -14.04 4.29
C LEU A 40 -20.37 -15.35 4.32
N ALA A 41 -21.28 -15.54 5.29
CA ALA A 41 -22.11 -16.75 5.40
C ALA A 41 -23.05 -16.89 4.21
N ASP A 42 -23.68 -15.79 3.76
CA ASP A 42 -24.57 -15.77 2.62
C ASP A 42 -23.86 -16.04 1.27
N ASN A 43 -22.55 -15.66 1.17
CA ASN A 43 -21.75 -15.82 -0.04
C ASN A 43 -20.83 -17.05 -0.03
N ALA A 44 -20.80 -17.82 1.05
CA ALA A 44 -19.92 -18.99 1.19
C ALA A 44 -20.23 -20.15 0.24
N SER A 45 -21.45 -20.22 -0.29
CA SER A 45 -21.92 -21.35 -1.11
C SER A 45 -21.42 -21.35 -2.56
N THR A 46 -20.76 -20.26 -3.04
CA THR A 46 -20.43 -20.09 -4.46
C THR A 46 -18.96 -20.26 -4.85
N ASN A 47 -18.00 -20.21 -3.90
CA ASN A 47 -16.58 -20.09 -4.27
C ASN A 47 -15.59 -20.79 -3.32
N ALA A 48 -15.73 -22.10 -3.04
CA ALA A 48 -14.69 -22.83 -2.29
C ALA A 48 -13.72 -23.54 -3.26
N PRO A 49 -12.52 -22.96 -3.58
CA PRO A 49 -11.41 -23.76 -4.09
C PRO A 49 -10.96 -24.76 -3.01
N GLY A 50 -10.48 -25.94 -3.43
CA GLY A 50 -10.04 -27.02 -2.54
C GLY A 50 -9.10 -26.47 -1.45
N ARG A 51 -9.54 -26.55 -0.19
CA ARG A 51 -8.83 -26.01 0.97
C ARG A 51 -7.61 -26.87 1.28
N THR A 52 -6.41 -26.35 1.04
CA THR A 52 -5.15 -26.93 1.52
C THR A 52 -4.59 -26.02 2.61
N ASP A 53 -4.51 -26.50 3.85
CA ASP A 53 -3.76 -25.81 4.91
C ASP A 53 -2.37 -26.46 4.99
N PRO A 54 -1.29 -25.78 4.60
CA PRO A 54 0.06 -26.33 4.62
C PRO A 54 0.59 -26.60 6.03
N ASP A 55 -0.08 -26.06 7.07
CA ASP A 55 0.27 -26.26 8.48
C ASP A 55 -0.57 -27.34 9.18
N ALA A 56 -1.54 -27.93 8.49
CA ALA A 56 -2.36 -28.99 9.07
C ALA A 56 -1.49 -30.22 9.37
N SER A 57 -1.36 -30.55 10.64
CA SER A 57 -0.76 -31.86 11.04
C SER A 57 -1.63 -33.01 10.57
N PRO A 58 -1.05 -34.16 10.15
CA PRO A 58 -1.82 -35.33 9.71
C PRO A 58 -2.86 -35.88 10.72
N GLY A 59 -2.89 -35.34 11.94
CA GLY A 59 -3.84 -35.69 13.00
C GLY A 59 -4.96 -34.66 13.24
N ASP A 60 -4.93 -33.50 12.61
CA ASP A 60 -5.94 -32.44 12.75
C ASP A 60 -7.12 -32.62 11.78
N LEU A 61 -7.65 -33.84 11.72
CA LEU A 61 -8.96 -34.05 11.12
C LEU A 61 -10.01 -33.38 11.99
N PRO A 62 -10.90 -32.56 11.42
CA PRO A 62 -11.96 -31.89 12.18
C PRO A 62 -12.82 -32.97 12.84
N ARG A 63 -12.84 -33.01 14.18
CA ARG A 63 -13.72 -33.88 14.93
C ARG A 63 -15.16 -33.45 14.63
N ARG A 64 -15.86 -34.23 13.82
CA ARG A 64 -17.29 -34.14 13.59
C ARG A 64 -18.04 -34.38 14.89
N PHE A 65 -18.53 -33.31 15.52
CA PHE A 65 -19.62 -33.38 16.48
C PHE A 65 -20.79 -32.59 15.94
N GLY A 66 -21.85 -33.30 15.68
CA GLY A 66 -23.20 -33.10 15.28
C GLY A 66 -23.81 -31.69 15.24
N LEU A 67 -24.64 -31.52 14.19
CA LEU A 67 -25.51 -30.44 13.78
C LEU A 67 -24.81 -29.38 12.90
N SER A 68 -24.73 -29.72 11.63
CA SER A 68 -24.18 -28.87 10.58
C SER A 68 -25.23 -27.86 10.13
N ILE A 69 -25.10 -26.63 10.58
CA ILE A 69 -25.59 -25.45 9.85
C ILE A 69 -24.56 -24.99 8.80
N TYR A 70 -23.49 -25.74 8.62
CA TYR A 70 -22.37 -25.46 7.71
C TYR A 70 -22.45 -26.39 6.51
N GLY A 71 -22.20 -25.84 5.29
CA GLY A 71 -22.13 -26.62 4.07
C GLY A 71 -21.07 -27.75 4.14
N GLU A 72 -20.93 -28.54 3.10
CA GLU A 72 -20.07 -29.73 3.03
C GLU A 72 -18.59 -29.50 3.41
N ASN A 73 -18.14 -28.24 3.55
CA ASN A 73 -16.75 -27.80 3.70
C ASN A 73 -16.32 -27.37 5.13
N GLY A 74 -17.15 -27.56 6.17
CA GLY A 74 -16.83 -27.12 7.54
C GLY A 74 -17.04 -25.62 7.80
N PRO A 75 -16.65 -25.09 8.98
CA PRO A 75 -16.84 -23.67 9.32
C PRO A 75 -15.98 -22.76 8.45
N LEU A 76 -16.48 -21.54 8.18
CA LEU A 76 -15.71 -20.49 7.54
C LEU A 76 -14.54 -20.07 8.44
N ARG A 77 -13.37 -19.80 7.82
CA ARG A 77 -12.12 -19.50 8.53
C ARG A 77 -11.68 -18.07 8.25
N VAL A 78 -11.41 -17.32 9.29
CA VAL A 78 -10.99 -15.91 9.19
C VAL A 78 -9.74 -15.63 10.02
N ALA A 79 -8.95 -14.63 9.57
CA ALA A 79 -7.86 -14.09 10.36
C ALA A 79 -8.18 -12.65 10.81
N VAL A 80 -7.69 -12.28 12.00
CA VAL A 80 -7.79 -10.92 12.53
C VAL A 80 -6.41 -10.47 12.98
N GLY A 81 -5.93 -9.37 12.39
CA GLY A 81 -4.69 -8.70 12.74
C GLY A 81 -4.92 -7.24 13.16
N TYR A 82 -3.91 -6.59 13.70
CA TYR A 82 -4.02 -5.22 14.15
C TYR A 82 -2.66 -4.52 14.25
N ASP A 83 -2.68 -3.19 14.11
CA ASP A 83 -1.52 -2.31 14.35
C ASP A 83 -1.42 -1.90 15.83
N ALA A 84 -0.57 -0.92 16.15
CA ALA A 84 -0.34 -0.48 17.53
C ALA A 84 -1.08 0.81 17.90
N ARG A 85 -2.10 1.23 17.14
CA ARG A 85 -2.90 2.44 17.45
C ARG A 85 -3.76 2.27 18.66
N TYR A 86 -4.21 3.40 19.24
CA TYR A 86 -5.22 3.37 20.30
C TYR A 86 -6.45 2.59 19.87
N GLY A 87 -6.87 1.65 20.70
CA GLY A 87 -8.04 0.80 20.47
C GLY A 87 -7.79 -0.43 19.59
N SER A 88 -6.72 -0.52 18.83
CA SER A 88 -6.50 -1.61 17.84
C SER A 88 -6.58 -2.99 18.47
N HIS A 89 -5.93 -3.23 19.62
CA HIS A 89 -6.02 -4.51 20.32
C HIS A 89 -7.47 -4.85 20.75
N THR A 90 -8.17 -3.88 21.35
CA THR A 90 -9.56 -4.07 21.79
C THR A 90 -10.49 -4.33 20.61
N PHE A 91 -10.31 -3.61 19.52
CA PHE A 91 -11.11 -3.77 18.31
C PHE A 91 -10.85 -5.11 17.62
N ALA A 92 -9.60 -5.56 17.58
CA ALA A 92 -9.24 -6.88 17.04
C ALA A 92 -9.82 -8.02 17.90
N ALA A 93 -9.71 -7.94 19.22
CA ALA A 93 -10.33 -8.90 20.12
C ALA A 93 -11.86 -8.91 19.94
N THR A 94 -12.50 -7.74 19.85
CA THR A 94 -13.94 -7.62 19.57
C THR A 94 -14.31 -8.30 18.24
N ALA A 95 -13.58 -8.03 17.16
CA ALA A 95 -13.84 -8.63 15.86
C ALA A 95 -13.70 -10.17 15.90
N ALA A 96 -12.62 -10.66 16.52
CA ALA A 96 -12.40 -12.09 16.69
C ALA A 96 -13.52 -12.77 17.49
N GLU A 97 -13.95 -12.19 18.60
CA GLU A 97 -15.04 -12.71 19.44
C GLU A 97 -16.37 -12.75 18.70
N VAL A 98 -16.69 -11.73 17.89
CA VAL A 98 -17.91 -11.67 17.09
C VAL A 98 -17.91 -12.72 16.00
N PHE A 99 -16.81 -12.92 15.25
CA PHE A 99 -16.69 -13.98 14.28
C PHE A 99 -16.85 -15.36 14.93
N ALA A 100 -16.19 -15.59 16.08
CA ALA A 100 -16.31 -16.85 16.82
C ALA A 100 -17.75 -17.06 17.34
N GLY A 101 -18.42 -15.98 17.80
CA GLY A 101 -19.83 -16.01 18.19
C GLY A 101 -20.78 -16.32 17.02
N ALA A 102 -20.40 -15.98 15.80
CA ALA A 102 -21.09 -16.33 14.56
C ALA A 102 -20.72 -17.75 14.03
N GLY A 103 -19.86 -18.49 14.74
CA GLY A 103 -19.48 -19.86 14.40
C GLY A 103 -18.29 -20.01 13.46
N PHE A 104 -17.52 -18.95 13.20
CA PHE A 104 -16.31 -19.02 12.39
C PHE A 104 -15.14 -19.60 13.18
N GLU A 105 -14.22 -20.27 12.47
CA GLU A 105 -12.90 -20.58 12.99
C GLU A 105 -12.01 -19.34 12.85
N VAL A 106 -11.47 -18.82 13.96
CA VAL A 106 -10.79 -17.52 13.99
C VAL A 106 -9.31 -17.67 14.34
N THR A 107 -8.44 -17.13 13.52
CA THR A 107 -7.03 -16.91 13.82
C THR A 107 -6.81 -15.46 14.23
N LEU A 108 -6.72 -15.16 15.53
CA LEU A 108 -6.37 -13.86 16.06
C LEU A 108 -4.84 -13.75 16.20
N LEU A 109 -4.21 -12.73 15.55
CA LEU A 109 -2.77 -12.50 15.70
C LEU A 109 -2.43 -12.04 17.13
N PRO A 110 -1.30 -12.51 17.71
CA PRO A 110 -1.02 -12.37 19.15
C PRO A 110 -0.50 -11.00 19.56
N ALA A 111 -0.06 -10.18 18.62
CA ALA A 111 0.59 -8.88 18.85
C ALA A 111 0.33 -7.93 17.68
N PRO A 112 0.55 -6.62 17.86
CA PRO A 112 0.57 -5.68 16.76
C PRO A 112 1.51 -6.16 15.64
N THR A 113 0.98 -6.19 14.42
CA THR A 113 1.63 -6.87 13.28
C THR A 113 1.51 -6.02 12.02
N PRO A 114 2.56 -5.96 11.18
CA PRO A 114 2.50 -5.33 9.87
C PRO A 114 1.31 -5.81 9.03
N THR A 115 0.64 -4.87 8.38
CA THR A 115 -0.53 -5.15 7.54
C THR A 115 -0.29 -6.25 6.50
N PRO A 116 0.85 -6.32 5.76
CA PRO A 116 1.05 -7.36 4.75
C PRO A 116 1.03 -8.80 5.27
N VAL A 117 1.25 -9.01 6.58
CA VAL A 117 1.16 -10.34 7.19
C VAL A 117 -0.26 -10.93 7.10
N LEU A 118 -1.29 -10.10 7.15
CA LEU A 118 -2.68 -10.58 7.11
C LEU A 118 -3.11 -11.07 5.73
N PRO A 119 -3.00 -10.30 4.62
CA PRO A 119 -3.29 -10.80 3.28
C PRO A 119 -2.44 -12.00 2.90
N TRP A 120 -1.16 -12.03 3.30
CA TRP A 120 -0.32 -13.21 3.17
C TRP A 120 -0.92 -14.42 3.91
N LEU A 121 -1.34 -14.26 5.17
CA LEU A 121 -1.90 -15.35 5.98
C LEU A 121 -3.21 -15.89 5.40
N VAL A 122 -4.08 -15.00 4.90
CA VAL A 122 -5.33 -15.40 4.24
C VAL A 122 -5.04 -16.35 3.09
N ARG A 123 -4.11 -15.98 2.20
CA ARG A 123 -3.72 -16.83 1.06
C ARG A 123 -2.97 -18.08 1.50
N TYR A 124 -1.96 -17.92 2.35
CA TYR A 124 -1.10 -19.03 2.80
C TYR A 124 -1.90 -20.17 3.43
N ARG A 125 -2.93 -19.85 4.20
CA ARG A 125 -3.80 -20.85 4.85
C ARG A 125 -5.11 -21.10 4.10
N GLY A 126 -5.37 -20.45 2.98
CA GLY A 126 -6.63 -20.56 2.26
C GLY A 126 -7.83 -20.20 3.13
N LEU A 127 -7.76 -19.07 3.85
CA LEU A 127 -8.86 -18.57 4.68
C LEU A 127 -9.93 -17.89 3.81
N ASP A 128 -11.15 -17.81 4.33
CA ASP A 128 -12.28 -17.23 3.62
C ASP A 128 -12.26 -15.69 3.66
N ALA A 129 -11.67 -15.10 4.71
CA ALA A 129 -11.47 -13.65 4.82
C ALA A 129 -10.40 -13.26 5.84
N GLY A 130 -10.01 -11.99 5.82
CA GLY A 130 -9.15 -11.37 6.83
C GLY A 130 -9.64 -9.99 7.23
N VAL A 131 -9.34 -9.60 8.45
CA VAL A 131 -9.61 -8.25 8.97
C VAL A 131 -8.37 -7.68 9.61
N GLN A 132 -7.92 -6.51 9.12
CA GLN A 132 -6.82 -5.76 9.73
C GLN A 132 -7.34 -4.48 10.37
N ILE A 133 -7.10 -4.34 11.67
CA ILE A 133 -7.46 -3.14 12.43
C ILE A 133 -6.29 -2.15 12.35
N THR A 134 -6.45 -1.15 11.50
CA THR A 134 -5.44 -0.12 11.25
C THR A 134 -6.04 1.09 10.52
N ALA A 135 -5.48 2.27 10.74
CA ALA A 135 -5.72 3.44 9.91
C ALA A 135 -4.48 3.84 9.08
N SER A 136 -3.49 2.91 8.91
CA SER A 136 -2.25 3.15 8.15
C SER A 136 -1.52 4.41 8.62
N HIS A 137 -1.31 5.41 7.77
CA HIS A 137 -0.63 6.67 8.06
C HIS A 137 -1.55 7.82 8.55
N ASN A 138 -2.85 7.55 8.81
CA ASN A 138 -3.75 8.58 9.35
C ASN A 138 -3.25 9.14 10.71
N PRO A 139 -3.71 10.34 11.14
CA PRO A 139 -3.36 10.91 12.44
C PRO A 139 -3.61 9.97 13.62
N ALA A 140 -2.98 10.27 14.76
CA ALA A 140 -3.03 9.44 15.98
C ALA A 140 -4.46 9.18 16.51
N ALA A 141 -5.38 10.11 16.27
CA ALA A 141 -6.77 10.00 16.73
C ALA A 141 -7.56 8.93 15.96
N ASP A 142 -7.11 8.52 14.78
CA ASP A 142 -7.86 7.65 13.89
C ASP A 142 -7.53 6.17 14.12
N ASN A 143 -8.54 5.33 13.85
CA ASN A 143 -8.38 3.90 13.67
C ASN A 143 -9.25 3.43 12.49
N GLY A 144 -9.12 2.15 12.09
CA GLY A 144 -9.84 1.66 10.94
C GLY A 144 -10.03 0.14 10.93
N TYR A 145 -10.68 -0.33 9.87
CA TYR A 145 -11.08 -1.72 9.70
C TYR A 145 -10.98 -2.06 8.19
N LYS A 146 -9.91 -2.73 7.79
CA LYS A 146 -9.69 -3.21 6.43
C LYS A 146 -10.19 -4.65 6.30
N VAL A 147 -10.81 -4.99 5.18
CA VAL A 147 -11.34 -6.34 4.90
C VAL A 147 -10.65 -6.94 3.69
N TYR A 148 -10.18 -8.17 3.82
CA TYR A 148 -9.51 -8.94 2.78
C TYR A 148 -10.35 -10.16 2.40
N GLY A 149 -10.48 -10.41 1.10
CA GLY A 149 -11.13 -11.59 0.54
C GLY A 149 -10.21 -12.83 0.54
N PRO A 150 -10.73 -13.98 0.06
CA PRO A 150 -9.99 -15.25 0.08
C PRO A 150 -8.73 -15.26 -0.81
N ASP A 151 -8.64 -14.36 -1.76
CA ASP A 151 -7.47 -14.12 -2.61
C ASP A 151 -6.38 -13.28 -1.91
N GLY A 152 -6.63 -12.82 -0.67
CA GLY A 152 -5.76 -11.95 0.10
C GLY A 152 -5.74 -10.49 -0.38
N SER A 153 -6.57 -10.09 -1.33
CA SER A 153 -6.73 -8.67 -1.70
C SER A 153 -7.85 -8.00 -0.89
N GLU A 154 -7.78 -6.67 -0.71
CA GLU A 154 -8.92 -5.94 -0.13
C GLU A 154 -10.18 -6.19 -0.98
N ILE A 155 -11.35 -6.28 -0.35
CA ILE A 155 -12.63 -6.50 -1.05
C ILE A 155 -12.90 -5.34 -2.03
N ASP A 156 -13.55 -5.66 -3.16
CA ASP A 156 -13.88 -4.67 -4.19
C ASP A 156 -15.05 -3.76 -3.77
N VAL A 157 -15.27 -2.70 -4.56
CA VAL A 157 -16.30 -1.68 -4.28
C VAL A 157 -17.72 -2.26 -4.26
N THR A 158 -17.97 -3.33 -5.02
CA THR A 158 -19.31 -3.99 -5.04
C THR A 158 -19.51 -4.73 -3.73
N SER A 159 -18.54 -5.55 -3.34
CA SER A 159 -18.53 -6.26 -2.06
C SER A 159 -18.61 -5.30 -0.88
N GLU A 160 -17.91 -4.15 -0.92
CA GLU A 160 -18.00 -3.12 0.12
C GLU A 160 -19.43 -2.61 0.31
N LYS A 161 -20.16 -2.33 -0.78
CA LYS A 161 -21.57 -1.88 -0.72
C LYS A 161 -22.48 -2.93 -0.11
N ASP A 162 -22.26 -4.19 -0.43
CA ASP A 162 -23.04 -5.30 0.09
C ASP A 162 -22.75 -5.51 1.58
N VAL A 163 -21.48 -5.46 1.98
CA VAL A 163 -21.05 -5.51 3.39
C VAL A 163 -21.64 -4.32 4.16
N GLU A 164 -21.62 -3.10 3.60
CA GLU A 164 -22.27 -1.93 4.24
C GLU A 164 -23.77 -2.14 4.43
N ALA A 165 -24.46 -2.74 3.46
CA ALA A 165 -25.88 -3.04 3.58
C ALA A 165 -26.11 -4.04 4.73
N ALA A 166 -25.29 -5.09 4.82
CA ALA A 166 -25.32 -6.05 5.94
C ALA A 166 -25.01 -5.38 7.29
N ILE A 167 -24.03 -4.48 7.37
CA ILE A 167 -23.71 -3.70 8.58
C ILE A 167 -24.90 -2.84 9.03
N ARG A 168 -25.59 -2.19 8.09
CA ARG A 168 -26.80 -1.40 8.38
C ARG A 168 -27.97 -2.23 8.91
N ALA A 169 -28.04 -3.50 8.51
CA ALA A 169 -29.07 -4.43 8.96
C ALA A 169 -28.83 -4.97 10.39
N VAL A 170 -27.60 -4.85 10.92
CA VAL A 170 -27.30 -5.27 12.29
C VAL A 170 -28.10 -4.45 13.31
N GLY A 171 -28.88 -5.14 14.14
CA GLY A 171 -29.70 -4.54 15.20
C GLY A 171 -28.87 -3.97 16.36
N ASP A 172 -29.23 -4.33 17.60
CA ASP A 172 -28.50 -3.90 18.78
C ASP A 172 -27.14 -4.62 18.87
N PRO A 173 -26.00 -3.90 18.86
CA PRO A 173 -24.68 -4.50 18.97
C PRO A 173 -24.44 -5.20 20.33
N LEU A 174 -25.20 -4.86 21.38
CA LEU A 174 -25.14 -5.55 22.67
C LEU A 174 -25.74 -6.95 22.62
N ALA A 175 -26.64 -7.22 21.68
CA ALA A 175 -27.25 -8.53 21.48
C ALA A 175 -26.41 -9.47 20.57
N VAL A 176 -25.32 -8.96 19.96
CA VAL A 176 -24.46 -9.78 19.09
C VAL A 176 -23.67 -10.78 19.94
N PRO A 177 -23.77 -12.09 19.63
CA PRO A 177 -23.03 -13.13 20.36
C PRO A 177 -21.51 -12.93 20.26
N ARG A 178 -20.80 -13.24 21.33
CA ARG A 178 -19.34 -13.20 21.40
C ARG A 178 -18.80 -14.44 22.08
N VAL A 179 -17.75 -15.02 21.51
CA VAL A 179 -17.02 -16.16 22.08
C VAL A 179 -15.55 -15.79 22.17
N PRO A 180 -14.92 -15.88 23.37
CA PRO A 180 -13.51 -15.54 23.54
C PRO A 180 -12.60 -16.37 22.63
N VAL A 181 -11.63 -15.70 21.99
CA VAL A 181 -10.64 -16.30 21.08
C VAL A 181 -9.24 -16.20 21.69
N ARG A 182 -8.50 -17.30 21.69
CA ARG A 182 -7.10 -17.30 22.09
C ARG A 182 -6.22 -16.90 20.89
N PRO A 183 -5.30 -15.95 21.06
CA PRO A 183 -4.36 -15.59 20.00
C PRO A 183 -3.47 -16.77 19.58
N ALA A 184 -3.17 -16.84 18.28
CA ALA A 184 -2.28 -17.85 17.69
C ALA A 184 -0.99 -17.20 17.18
N GLY A 185 0.17 -17.78 17.45
CA GLY A 185 1.49 -17.24 17.10
C GLY A 185 2.17 -17.97 15.94
N GLY A 186 3.32 -17.42 15.51
CA GLY A 186 4.19 -18.01 14.48
C GLY A 186 4.03 -17.43 13.08
N GLN A 187 2.94 -16.72 12.78
CA GLN A 187 2.61 -16.22 11.44
C GLN A 187 3.61 -15.17 10.96
N LEU A 188 3.95 -14.18 11.79
CA LEU A 188 4.92 -13.15 11.44
C LEU A 188 6.26 -13.77 11.03
N ARG A 189 6.76 -14.75 11.81
CA ARG A 189 8.04 -15.40 11.49
C ARG A 189 8.01 -16.09 10.14
N ARG A 190 6.97 -16.86 9.85
CA ARG A 190 6.84 -17.56 8.56
C ARG A 190 6.74 -16.63 7.38
N TYR A 191 5.99 -15.53 7.54
CA TYR A 191 5.96 -14.48 6.54
C TYR A 191 7.35 -13.89 6.30
N LEU A 192 8.09 -13.54 7.38
CA LEU A 192 9.45 -13.02 7.26
C LEU A 192 10.39 -14.03 6.60
N ASP A 193 10.32 -15.31 6.99
CA ASP A 193 11.13 -16.36 6.38
C ASP A 193 10.86 -16.45 4.86
N GLN A 194 9.61 -16.29 4.43
CA GLN A 194 9.25 -16.35 3.01
C GLN A 194 9.77 -15.12 2.23
N ILE A 195 9.56 -13.89 2.70
CA ILE A 195 10.03 -12.70 1.98
C ILE A 195 11.57 -12.59 1.97
N VAL A 196 12.24 -13.12 3.01
CA VAL A 196 13.71 -13.20 3.06
C VAL A 196 14.23 -14.21 2.03
N ALA A 197 13.52 -15.33 1.84
CA ALA A 197 13.91 -16.33 0.85
C ALA A 197 13.96 -15.77 -0.58
N GLU A 198 13.08 -14.82 -0.92
CA GLU A 198 13.02 -14.19 -2.24
C GLU A 198 14.26 -13.33 -2.59
N VAL A 199 14.96 -12.83 -1.58
CA VAL A 199 16.18 -12.03 -1.76
C VAL A 199 17.45 -12.82 -1.44
N ASN A 200 17.33 -14.08 -0.99
CA ASN A 200 18.48 -14.89 -0.67
C ASN A 200 19.18 -15.38 -1.94
N PRO A 201 20.51 -15.32 -1.96
CA PRO A 201 21.29 -15.79 -3.10
C PRO A 201 21.30 -17.32 -3.18
N ASP A 202 21.53 -17.83 -4.39
CA ASP A 202 21.91 -19.21 -4.60
C ASP A 202 23.17 -19.57 -3.79
N GLU A 203 23.36 -20.86 -3.51
CA GLU A 203 24.48 -21.33 -2.68
C GLU A 203 25.85 -20.90 -3.22
N ASN A 204 26.00 -20.90 -4.54
CA ASN A 204 27.26 -20.51 -5.23
C ASN A 204 27.59 -19.02 -5.05
N ASP A 205 26.57 -18.16 -4.92
CA ASP A 205 26.72 -16.71 -4.82
C ASP A 205 26.74 -16.22 -3.35
N ARG A 206 26.43 -17.10 -2.40
CA ARG A 206 26.20 -16.74 -0.99
C ARG A 206 27.32 -15.92 -0.37
N LEU A 207 28.59 -16.33 -0.57
CA LEU A 207 29.73 -15.61 0.02
C LEU A 207 29.87 -14.20 -0.57
N ARG A 208 29.77 -14.08 -1.90
CA ARG A 208 29.86 -12.80 -2.58
C ARG A 208 28.74 -11.85 -2.13
N VAL A 209 27.50 -12.30 -2.18
CA VAL A 209 26.33 -11.49 -1.80
C VAL A 209 26.36 -11.11 -0.32
N ASN A 210 26.79 -12.01 0.58
CA ASN A 210 26.91 -11.67 2.00
C ASN A 210 27.98 -10.58 2.22
N ASN A 211 29.10 -10.61 1.49
CA ASN A 211 30.11 -9.55 1.55
C ASN A 211 29.56 -8.19 1.04
N GLU A 212 28.81 -8.20 -0.06
CA GLU A 212 28.16 -7.02 -0.61
C GLU A 212 27.15 -6.42 0.41
N ARG A 213 26.31 -7.26 1.03
CA ARG A 213 25.34 -6.85 2.06
C ARG A 213 26.01 -6.35 3.34
N ALA A 214 27.11 -6.98 3.74
CA ALA A 214 27.89 -6.54 4.92
C ALA A 214 28.55 -5.17 4.73
N ALA A 215 28.79 -4.74 3.49
CA ALA A 215 29.34 -3.44 3.18
C ALA A 215 28.30 -2.30 3.17
N LEU A 216 27.00 -2.62 3.04
CA LEU A 216 25.93 -1.64 2.94
C LEU A 216 25.54 -1.10 4.33
N THR A 217 25.55 0.22 4.50
CA THR A 217 25.04 0.90 5.70
C THR A 217 23.61 1.37 5.45
N VAL A 218 22.65 0.85 6.22
CA VAL A 218 21.22 1.18 6.11
C VAL A 218 20.76 1.89 7.37
N VAL A 219 20.14 3.06 7.22
CA VAL A 219 19.42 3.74 8.31
C VAL A 219 17.92 3.64 8.02
N TYR A 220 17.11 3.32 9.04
CA TYR A 220 15.68 3.14 8.83
C TYR A 220 14.82 3.71 9.96
N THR A 221 13.57 4.06 9.62
CA THR A 221 12.55 4.46 10.58
C THR A 221 11.27 3.64 10.38
N ALA A 222 10.60 3.35 11.49
CA ALA A 222 9.26 2.75 11.50
C ALA A 222 8.15 3.78 11.81
N LEU A 223 8.49 5.05 11.95
CA LEU A 223 7.55 6.14 12.28
C LEU A 223 6.62 5.77 13.45
N HIS A 224 7.18 5.22 14.53
CA HIS A 224 6.45 4.72 15.72
C HIS A 224 5.42 3.61 15.40
N GLY A 225 5.59 2.93 14.26
CA GLY A 225 4.70 1.87 13.80
C GLY A 225 5.18 0.48 14.15
N VAL A 226 4.50 -0.52 13.58
CA VAL A 226 4.75 -1.95 13.85
C VAL A 226 5.88 -2.55 13.04
N GLY A 227 6.42 -1.82 12.04
CA GLY A 227 7.41 -2.34 11.09
C GLY A 227 8.83 -2.44 11.64
N GLY A 228 9.18 -1.70 12.72
CA GLY A 228 10.58 -1.55 13.16
C GLY A 228 11.28 -2.85 13.55
N ARG A 229 10.68 -3.64 14.43
CA ARG A 229 11.23 -4.94 14.83
C ARG A 229 11.18 -5.98 13.70
N PRO A 230 10.06 -6.15 12.98
CA PRO A 230 10.01 -7.03 11.82
C PRO A 230 11.05 -6.71 10.74
N LEU A 231 11.26 -5.43 10.40
CA LEU A 231 12.28 -5.04 9.43
C LEU A 231 13.70 -5.39 9.92
N ALA A 232 14.02 -5.10 11.20
CA ALA A 232 15.31 -5.49 11.77
C ALA A 232 15.56 -6.99 11.69
N GLN A 233 14.53 -7.81 11.98
CA GLN A 233 14.60 -9.27 11.89
C GLN A 233 14.81 -9.73 10.44
N ALA A 234 14.05 -9.17 9.49
CA ALA A 234 14.16 -9.51 8.08
C ALA A 234 15.53 -9.13 7.49
N LEU A 235 16.03 -7.92 7.78
CA LEU A 235 17.35 -7.46 7.32
C LEU A 235 18.48 -8.31 7.94
N GLY A 236 18.41 -8.61 9.24
CA GLY A 236 19.37 -9.49 9.90
C GLY A 236 19.38 -10.89 9.29
N ALA A 237 18.21 -11.50 9.05
CA ALA A 237 18.08 -12.81 8.43
C ALA A 237 18.56 -12.81 6.96
N ALA A 238 18.40 -11.69 6.26
CA ALA A 238 18.89 -11.50 4.90
C ALA A 238 20.40 -11.14 4.84
N GLY A 239 21.11 -11.08 5.97
CA GLY A 239 22.56 -10.86 5.98
C GLY A 239 23.02 -9.41 5.92
N PHE A 240 22.21 -8.46 6.39
CA PHE A 240 22.55 -7.04 6.51
C PHE A 240 22.93 -6.68 7.96
N PRO A 241 24.22 -6.70 8.36
CA PRO A 241 24.62 -6.46 9.75
C PRO A 241 24.70 -4.97 10.12
N ARG A 242 24.80 -4.05 9.14
CA ARG A 242 24.98 -2.61 9.36
C ARG A 242 23.65 -1.87 9.17
N THR A 243 22.65 -2.22 9.98
CA THR A 243 21.30 -1.64 9.94
C THR A 243 21.04 -0.89 11.24
N TYR A 244 20.66 0.38 11.14
CA TYR A 244 20.56 1.30 12.26
C TYR A 244 19.19 1.97 12.30
N PRO A 245 18.36 1.70 13.31
CA PRO A 245 17.07 2.37 13.46
C PRO A 245 17.22 3.82 13.90
N VAL A 246 16.29 4.67 13.50
CA VAL A 246 16.04 5.94 14.19
C VAL A 246 15.41 5.61 15.54
N VAL A 247 16.21 5.57 16.60
CA VAL A 247 15.83 5.03 17.92
C VAL A 247 14.56 5.69 18.46
N ALA A 248 14.40 7.01 18.26
CA ALA A 248 13.22 7.76 18.71
C ALA A 248 11.92 7.32 18.03
N GLN A 249 11.99 6.63 16.87
CA GLN A 249 10.84 6.21 16.06
C GLN A 249 10.74 4.69 15.88
N GLN A 250 11.60 3.93 16.58
CA GLN A 250 11.76 2.48 16.35
C GLN A 250 10.63 1.64 16.92
N TYR A 251 10.09 2.04 18.06
CA TYR A 251 9.07 1.26 18.76
C TYR A 251 7.68 1.84 18.54
N PRO A 252 6.64 0.99 18.52
CA PRO A 252 5.27 1.44 18.40
C PRO A 252 4.88 2.42 19.50
N ASP A 253 4.37 3.58 19.10
CA ASP A 253 3.77 4.57 19.99
C ASP A 253 2.53 5.18 19.31
N PRO A 254 1.32 4.93 19.82
CA PRO A 254 0.08 5.40 19.19
C PRO A 254 -0.07 6.93 19.17
N THR A 255 0.79 7.67 19.88
CA THR A 255 0.78 9.14 19.90
C THR A 255 1.62 9.77 18.81
N PHE A 256 2.51 8.99 18.14
CA PHE A 256 3.46 9.47 17.12
C PHE A 256 4.24 10.72 17.57
N PRO A 257 4.95 10.71 18.73
CA PRO A 257 5.39 11.92 19.41
C PRO A 257 6.42 12.79 18.66
N THR A 258 7.06 12.27 17.61
CA THR A 258 8.06 13.00 16.83
C THR A 258 7.50 13.56 15.51
N VAL A 259 6.26 13.26 15.14
CA VAL A 259 5.65 13.66 13.88
C VAL A 259 4.18 13.99 14.08
N SER A 260 3.69 15.02 13.40
CA SER A 260 2.27 15.37 13.43
C SER A 260 1.43 14.46 12.53
N PHE A 261 2.05 13.94 11.47
CA PHE A 261 1.44 13.06 10.48
C PHE A 261 2.45 11.97 10.09
N PRO A 262 2.21 10.70 10.47
CA PRO A 262 3.19 9.62 10.30
C PRO A 262 3.20 9.03 8.89
N ASP A 263 3.38 9.88 7.88
CA ASP A 263 3.42 9.52 6.47
C ASP A 263 4.82 9.76 5.90
N PRO A 264 5.51 8.74 5.34
CA PRO A 264 6.83 8.89 4.75
C PRO A 264 6.93 9.92 3.60
N GLU A 265 5.79 10.32 3.01
CA GLU A 265 5.75 11.40 2.01
C GLU A 265 5.99 12.79 2.62
N GLN A 266 5.79 12.93 3.93
CA GLN A 266 5.95 14.22 4.60
C GLN A 266 7.42 14.49 4.93
N PRO A 267 7.96 15.67 4.57
CA PRO A 267 9.36 16.01 4.88
C PRO A 267 9.68 15.92 6.39
N ASP A 268 8.75 16.32 7.26
CA ASP A 268 8.94 16.29 8.71
C ASP A 268 9.02 14.85 9.24
N ALA A 269 8.31 13.91 8.62
CA ALA A 269 8.32 12.51 9.03
C ALA A 269 9.70 11.86 8.81
N VAL A 270 10.39 12.21 7.74
CA VAL A 270 11.70 11.67 7.38
C VAL A 270 12.89 12.53 7.87
N ALA A 271 12.65 13.65 8.56
CA ALA A 271 13.71 14.58 8.98
C ALA A 271 14.73 13.93 9.92
N LEU A 272 14.29 13.11 10.88
CA LEU A 272 15.20 12.38 11.79
C LEU A 272 15.99 11.30 11.04
N LEU A 273 15.38 10.63 10.07
CA LEU A 273 16.01 9.64 9.22
C LEU A 273 17.14 10.28 8.40
N LEU A 274 16.88 11.40 7.73
CA LEU A 274 17.87 12.13 6.92
C LEU A 274 19.03 12.64 7.77
N ARG A 275 18.77 13.17 8.98
CA ARG A 275 19.82 13.59 9.91
C ARG A 275 20.72 12.42 10.31
N GLN A 276 20.13 11.32 10.79
CA GLN A 276 20.91 10.15 11.22
C GLN A 276 21.68 9.54 10.03
N ALA A 277 21.11 9.53 8.83
CA ALA A 277 21.80 9.07 7.63
C ALA A 277 23.05 9.90 7.34
N THR A 278 22.97 11.22 7.50
CA THR A 278 24.12 12.13 7.34
C THR A 278 25.17 11.88 8.40
N ASP A 279 24.78 11.75 9.68
CA ASP A 279 25.70 11.50 10.80
C ASP A 279 26.45 10.15 10.65
N MET A 280 25.84 9.17 10.00
CA MET A 280 26.38 7.82 9.81
C MET A 280 26.96 7.55 8.43
N ASP A 281 26.95 8.51 7.54
CA ASP A 281 27.36 8.35 6.14
C ASP A 281 26.66 7.14 5.48
N ALA A 282 25.34 7.06 5.63
CA ALA A 282 24.56 5.91 5.21
C ALA A 282 24.47 5.81 3.67
N ASP A 283 24.43 4.59 3.17
CA ASP A 283 24.25 4.32 1.73
C ASP A 283 22.78 4.34 1.33
N LEU A 284 21.91 3.84 2.24
CA LEU A 284 20.49 3.64 1.98
C LEU A 284 19.64 4.05 3.18
N LEU A 285 18.49 4.65 2.89
CA LEU A 285 17.51 5.08 3.86
C LEU A 285 16.17 4.34 3.59
N ILE A 286 15.52 3.89 4.67
CA ILE A 286 14.21 3.23 4.61
C ILE A 286 13.27 3.91 5.58
N ALA A 287 12.07 4.30 5.12
CA ALA A 287 10.99 4.76 5.97
C ALA A 287 9.73 3.94 5.72
N LEU A 288 9.22 3.30 6.78
CA LEU A 288 7.95 2.58 6.76
C LEU A 288 6.86 3.47 7.38
N ASP A 289 5.64 3.36 6.89
CA ASP A 289 4.47 3.92 7.56
C ASP A 289 4.06 3.06 8.78
N PRO A 290 3.15 3.53 9.65
CA PRO A 290 2.88 2.86 10.92
C PRO A 290 2.41 1.41 10.85
N ASP A 291 1.69 1.01 9.80
CA ASP A 291 1.27 -0.38 9.59
C ASP A 291 2.17 -1.14 8.59
N ALA A 292 3.26 -0.49 8.15
CA ALA A 292 4.34 -1.07 7.36
C ALA A 292 3.88 -1.70 6.02
N ASP A 293 2.77 -1.24 5.45
CA ASP A 293 2.37 -1.61 4.10
C ASP A 293 3.06 -0.72 3.03
N ARG A 294 3.62 0.45 3.42
CA ARG A 294 4.36 1.38 2.57
C ARG A 294 5.83 1.44 2.93
N CYS A 295 6.65 1.72 1.91
CA CYS A 295 8.10 1.87 2.06
C CYS A 295 8.62 3.01 1.18
N ALA A 296 9.10 4.08 1.79
CA ALA A 296 9.91 5.08 1.10
C ALA A 296 11.40 4.71 1.21
N VAL A 297 12.12 4.92 0.14
CA VAL A 297 13.56 4.60 0.02
C VAL A 297 14.33 5.86 -0.34
N GLY A 298 15.46 6.08 0.32
CA GLY A 298 16.39 7.14 -0.01
C GLY A 298 17.81 6.59 -0.25
N TYR A 299 18.65 7.37 -0.87
CA TYR A 299 20.01 7.01 -1.22
C TYR A 299 20.97 8.17 -0.99
N ARG A 300 22.25 7.84 -0.91
CA ARG A 300 23.33 8.83 -0.84
C ARG A 300 23.57 9.43 -2.21
N THR A 301 23.55 10.75 -2.31
CA THR A 301 23.82 11.50 -3.54
C THR A 301 25.33 11.67 -3.80
N ALA A 302 25.70 12.01 -5.03
CA ALA A 302 27.11 12.14 -5.44
C ALA A 302 27.88 13.26 -4.70
N ASP A 303 27.17 14.28 -4.21
CA ASP A 303 27.72 15.36 -3.38
C ASP A 303 27.85 15.00 -1.89
N GLY A 304 27.51 13.76 -1.52
CA GLY A 304 27.56 13.24 -0.15
C GLY A 304 26.32 13.54 0.69
N GLY A 305 25.31 14.20 0.14
CA GLY A 305 24.00 14.37 0.76
C GLY A 305 23.13 13.12 0.67
N HIS A 306 21.86 13.26 1.08
CA HIS A 306 20.86 12.18 0.97
C HIS A 306 19.57 12.70 0.35
N ARG A 307 18.94 11.85 -0.46
CA ARG A 307 17.66 12.15 -1.13
C ARG A 307 16.70 10.98 -0.96
N MET A 308 15.45 11.28 -0.60
CA MET A 308 14.35 10.31 -0.68
C MET A 308 13.83 10.23 -2.12
N LEU A 309 13.63 9.02 -2.63
CA LEU A 309 12.93 8.78 -3.89
C LEU A 309 11.43 9.03 -3.68
N ARG A 310 10.76 9.60 -4.69
CA ARG A 310 9.30 9.61 -4.75
C ARG A 310 8.78 8.20 -5.07
N GLY A 311 7.52 7.90 -4.74
CA GLY A 311 6.92 6.62 -5.10
C GLY A 311 6.95 6.37 -6.62
N ASP A 312 6.73 7.42 -7.40
CA ASP A 312 6.82 7.42 -8.87
C ASP A 312 8.24 7.23 -9.45
N GLU A 313 9.26 7.32 -8.61
CA GLU A 313 10.65 6.98 -8.98
C GLU A 313 10.99 5.56 -8.51
N LEU A 314 10.62 5.22 -7.27
CA LEU A 314 10.91 3.92 -6.66
C LEU A 314 10.16 2.78 -7.36
N GLY A 315 8.86 2.96 -7.63
CA GLY A 315 8.04 1.92 -8.27
C GLY A 315 8.59 1.47 -9.62
N PRO A 316 8.77 2.38 -10.60
CA PRO A 316 9.36 2.04 -11.90
C PRO A 316 10.78 1.49 -11.80
N LEU A 317 11.62 2.00 -10.89
CA LEU A 317 12.97 1.46 -10.63
C LEU A 317 12.89 -0.01 -10.20
N LEU A 318 12.09 -0.33 -9.20
CA LEU A 318 11.93 -1.70 -8.71
C LEU A 318 11.32 -2.62 -9.76
N ALA A 319 10.35 -2.15 -10.54
CA ALA A 319 9.79 -2.94 -11.64
C ALA A 319 10.87 -3.39 -12.63
N THR A 320 11.76 -2.46 -13.04
CA THR A 320 12.87 -2.80 -13.97
C THR A 320 13.92 -3.73 -13.35
N ARG A 321 14.06 -3.73 -12.04
CA ARG A 321 14.95 -4.65 -11.32
C ARG A 321 14.36 -6.05 -11.22
N LEU A 322 13.06 -6.14 -10.93
CA LEU A 322 12.39 -7.39 -10.62
C LEU A 322 11.92 -8.14 -11.86
N LEU A 323 11.64 -7.44 -12.96
CA LEU A 323 11.08 -8.02 -14.16
C LEU A 323 12.02 -7.84 -15.36
N PRO A 324 12.41 -8.93 -16.02
CA PRO A 324 13.17 -8.85 -17.26
C PRO A 324 12.29 -8.37 -18.43
N ARG A 325 12.92 -7.96 -19.52
CA ARG A 325 12.23 -7.75 -20.80
C ARG A 325 11.53 -9.04 -21.20
N HIS A 326 10.25 -8.95 -21.59
CA HIS A 326 9.52 -10.09 -22.12
C HIS A 326 10.10 -10.51 -23.49
N ASP A 327 10.45 -11.76 -23.62
CA ASP A 327 11.07 -12.32 -24.82
C ASP A 327 10.08 -12.65 -25.94
N GLY A 328 8.78 -12.55 -25.67
CA GLY A 328 7.69 -12.87 -26.59
C GLY A 328 7.20 -14.32 -26.46
N THR A 329 7.72 -15.10 -25.52
CA THR A 329 7.25 -16.47 -25.28
C THR A 329 6.17 -16.48 -24.20
N GLY A 330 4.98 -16.99 -24.52
CA GLY A 330 3.85 -17.03 -23.61
C GLY A 330 3.23 -15.64 -23.33
N PRO A 331 2.34 -15.55 -22.32
CA PRO A 331 1.71 -14.30 -21.94
C PRO A 331 2.70 -13.30 -21.31
N ALA A 332 2.58 -12.03 -21.69
CA ALA A 332 3.39 -10.97 -21.10
C ALA A 332 3.08 -10.81 -19.60
N PRO A 333 4.07 -10.49 -18.76
CA PRO A 333 3.82 -10.20 -17.35
C PRO A 333 2.95 -8.94 -17.23
N VAL A 334 1.95 -8.98 -16.38
CA VAL A 334 1.11 -7.82 -16.07
C VAL A 334 1.79 -6.99 -15.00
N VAL A 335 1.88 -5.68 -15.24
CA VAL A 335 2.28 -4.68 -14.24
C VAL A 335 1.15 -3.67 -14.06
N ALA A 336 0.98 -3.14 -12.86
CA ALA A 336 -0.12 -2.22 -12.58
C ALA A 336 0.36 -0.94 -11.88
N THR A 337 -0.30 0.16 -12.21
CA THR A 337 -0.13 1.44 -11.52
C THR A 337 -1.45 2.20 -11.45
N SER A 338 -1.54 3.19 -10.56
CA SER A 338 -2.72 4.02 -10.45
C SER A 338 -2.76 5.09 -11.55
N LEU A 339 -3.96 5.56 -11.88
CA LEU A 339 -4.16 6.65 -12.84
C LEU A 339 -3.41 7.93 -12.43
N VAL A 340 -3.23 8.17 -11.14
CA VAL A 340 -2.57 9.38 -10.62
C VAL A 340 -1.05 9.23 -10.50
N SER A 341 -0.53 8.02 -10.63
CA SER A 341 0.92 7.75 -10.67
C SER A 341 1.54 8.23 -11.99
N SER A 342 2.87 8.27 -12.03
CA SER A 342 3.63 8.73 -13.19
C SER A 342 3.39 7.88 -14.46
N GLY A 343 3.46 8.53 -15.61
CA GLY A 343 3.50 7.88 -16.92
C GLY A 343 4.78 7.09 -17.21
N LEU A 344 5.77 7.08 -16.32
CA LEU A 344 7.05 6.40 -16.52
C LEU A 344 6.91 4.87 -16.60
N LEU A 345 6.12 4.23 -15.70
CA LEU A 345 5.94 2.78 -15.77
C LEU A 345 5.23 2.32 -17.07
N PRO A 346 4.16 2.97 -17.54
CA PRO A 346 3.57 2.68 -18.85
C PRO A 346 4.59 2.75 -20.01
N ASP A 347 5.43 3.79 -20.05
CA ASP A 347 6.43 3.94 -21.12
C ASP A 347 7.53 2.85 -21.02
N ILE A 348 7.99 2.50 -19.82
CA ILE A 348 8.90 1.37 -19.59
C ILE A 348 8.26 0.05 -20.04
N ALA A 349 7.02 -0.20 -19.66
CA ALA A 349 6.31 -1.43 -19.99
C ALA A 349 6.13 -1.60 -21.50
N GLY A 350 5.82 -0.52 -22.22
CA GLY A 350 5.74 -0.53 -23.68
C GLY A 350 7.05 -0.99 -24.34
N GLU A 351 8.20 -0.48 -23.88
CA GLU A 351 9.50 -0.88 -24.41
C GLU A 351 9.90 -2.30 -23.98
N LEU A 352 9.63 -2.68 -22.73
CA LEU A 352 9.98 -3.99 -22.20
C LEU A 352 8.96 -5.08 -22.56
N ARG A 353 7.90 -4.74 -23.26
CA ARG A 353 6.82 -5.63 -23.71
C ARG A 353 6.07 -6.27 -22.55
N TRP A 354 5.83 -5.51 -21.50
CA TRP A 354 4.93 -5.89 -20.41
C TRP A 354 3.50 -5.43 -20.72
N ASP A 355 2.52 -6.11 -20.16
CA ASP A 355 1.13 -5.66 -20.19
C ASP A 355 0.89 -4.69 -19.02
N CYS A 356 0.86 -3.39 -19.29
CA CYS A 356 0.68 -2.37 -18.26
C CYS A 356 -0.79 -1.99 -18.12
N VAL A 357 -1.31 -2.12 -16.91
CA VAL A 357 -2.69 -1.74 -16.57
C VAL A 357 -2.67 -0.51 -15.67
N VAL A 358 -3.30 0.57 -16.16
CA VAL A 358 -3.54 1.78 -15.37
C VAL A 358 -4.95 1.67 -14.78
N THR A 359 -5.06 1.65 -13.45
CA THR A 359 -6.32 1.46 -12.74
C THR A 359 -6.80 2.75 -12.07
N PRO A 360 -8.07 2.85 -11.68
CA PRO A 360 -8.51 3.81 -10.68
C PRO A 360 -7.66 3.72 -9.41
N THR A 361 -7.66 4.81 -8.60
CA THR A 361 -6.93 4.84 -7.32
C THR A 361 -7.46 3.82 -6.32
N GLY A 362 -6.58 3.37 -5.44
CA GLY A 362 -6.85 2.33 -4.44
C GLY A 362 -6.22 1.00 -4.81
N PHE A 363 -5.39 0.50 -3.91
CA PHE A 363 -4.53 -0.67 -4.17
C PHE A 363 -5.33 -1.94 -4.51
N LYS A 364 -6.56 -2.07 -4.00
CA LYS A 364 -7.51 -3.13 -4.38
C LYS A 364 -7.77 -3.21 -5.89
N ASN A 365 -7.74 -2.08 -6.60
CA ASN A 365 -7.90 -2.04 -8.06
C ASN A 365 -6.63 -2.54 -8.76
N LEU A 366 -5.45 -2.19 -8.23
CA LEU A 366 -4.17 -2.65 -8.77
C LEU A 366 -4.04 -4.17 -8.64
N MET A 367 -4.45 -4.75 -7.52
CA MET A 367 -4.37 -6.21 -7.31
C MET A 367 -5.25 -7.00 -8.27
N ARG A 368 -6.32 -6.40 -8.80
CA ARG A 368 -7.21 -7.00 -9.81
C ARG A 368 -6.79 -6.72 -11.25
N ALA A 369 -5.70 -6.01 -11.47
CA ALA A 369 -5.22 -5.67 -12.82
C ALA A 369 -4.90 -6.91 -13.67
N GLY A 370 -4.59 -8.06 -13.06
CA GLY A 370 -4.38 -9.34 -13.73
C GLY A 370 -5.67 -10.09 -14.08
N ASP A 371 -6.83 -9.69 -13.53
CA ASP A 371 -8.08 -10.37 -13.77
C ASP A 371 -8.47 -10.28 -15.25
N HIS A 372 -8.91 -11.40 -15.80
CA HIS A 372 -9.27 -11.52 -17.23
C HIS A 372 -8.14 -11.20 -18.23
N ARG A 373 -6.86 -11.23 -17.79
CA ARG A 373 -5.67 -11.09 -18.63
C ARG A 373 -5.02 -12.43 -18.89
N PRO A 374 -4.38 -12.63 -20.06
CA PRO A 374 -3.61 -13.85 -20.32
C PRO A 374 -2.40 -14.01 -19.39
N GLY A 375 -1.77 -12.89 -19.01
CA GLY A 375 -0.64 -12.84 -18.09
C GLY A 375 -1.05 -12.67 -16.64
N THR A 376 -0.13 -12.99 -15.73
CA THR A 376 -0.35 -12.81 -14.29
C THR A 376 0.23 -11.48 -13.82
N LEU A 377 -0.39 -10.85 -12.81
CA LEU A 377 0.15 -9.67 -12.13
C LEU A 377 1.48 -10.04 -11.46
N ARG A 378 2.53 -9.33 -11.81
CA ARG A 378 3.90 -9.55 -11.33
C ARG A 378 4.45 -8.41 -10.50
N PHE A 379 3.87 -7.22 -10.64
CA PHE A 379 4.29 -6.02 -9.93
C PHE A 379 3.18 -4.98 -9.94
N ALA A 380 3.04 -4.23 -8.84
CA ALA A 380 2.15 -3.10 -8.77
C ALA A 380 2.71 -2.00 -7.87
N TYR A 381 2.44 -0.73 -8.20
CA TYR A 381 2.75 0.39 -7.31
C TYR A 381 1.75 1.55 -7.46
N GLU A 382 1.62 2.33 -6.40
CA GLU A 382 0.97 3.64 -6.38
C GLU A 382 1.96 4.72 -5.91
N GLU A 383 1.76 5.96 -6.35
CA GLU A 383 2.64 7.11 -6.12
C GLU A 383 2.92 7.39 -4.64
N ALA A 384 1.98 7.03 -3.76
CA ALA A 384 2.06 7.24 -2.32
C ALA A 384 2.91 6.16 -1.59
N HIS A 385 4.05 5.76 -2.17
CA HIS A 385 4.99 4.75 -1.64
C HIS A 385 4.40 3.35 -1.42
N GLY A 386 3.23 3.07 -1.96
CA GLY A 386 2.63 1.73 -1.93
C GLY A 386 3.20 0.87 -3.06
N THR A 387 3.92 -0.19 -2.72
CA THR A 387 4.47 -1.15 -3.69
C THR A 387 4.14 -2.57 -3.29
N CYS A 388 3.70 -3.36 -4.28
CA CYS A 388 3.58 -4.81 -4.20
C CYS A 388 4.65 -5.44 -5.10
N PRO A 389 5.83 -5.76 -4.59
CA PRO A 389 6.90 -6.33 -5.40
C PRO A 389 6.66 -7.79 -5.76
N MET A 390 5.83 -8.49 -5.00
CA MET A 390 5.58 -9.93 -5.12
C MET A 390 4.08 -10.27 -4.97
N PRO A 391 3.22 -9.94 -5.96
CA PRO A 391 1.78 -10.22 -5.89
C PRO A 391 1.44 -11.72 -5.69
N GLY A 392 2.35 -12.61 -6.06
CA GLY A 392 2.23 -14.05 -5.82
C GLY A 392 2.30 -14.45 -4.35
N ILE A 393 2.88 -13.63 -3.48
CA ILE A 393 3.05 -13.88 -2.04
C ILE A 393 2.04 -13.04 -1.24
N VAL A 394 2.02 -11.73 -1.45
CA VAL A 394 1.12 -10.78 -0.80
C VAL A 394 0.27 -10.09 -1.85
N SER A 395 -1.06 -10.11 -1.72
CA SER A 395 -1.99 -9.42 -2.63
C SER A 395 -2.36 -8.03 -2.12
N ASP A 396 -1.38 -7.29 -1.63
CA ASP A 396 -1.49 -5.90 -1.18
C ASP A 396 -0.10 -5.26 -1.23
N LYS A 397 0.00 -3.99 -0.85
CA LYS A 397 1.26 -3.31 -0.58
C LYS A 397 2.07 -4.06 0.47
N ASP A 398 3.38 -4.15 0.25
CA ASP A 398 4.30 -4.81 1.17
C ASP A 398 5.56 -3.97 1.38
N GLY A 399 5.55 -3.15 2.43
CA GLY A 399 6.67 -2.28 2.76
C GLY A 399 7.92 -3.05 3.20
N LEU A 400 7.76 -4.20 3.87
CA LEU A 400 8.90 -5.01 4.33
C LEU A 400 9.60 -5.71 3.16
N ALA A 401 8.84 -6.30 2.25
CA ALA A 401 9.39 -6.91 1.03
C ALA A 401 10.03 -5.84 0.12
N THR A 402 9.40 -4.67 -0.02
CA THR A 402 9.95 -3.54 -0.76
C THR A 402 11.30 -3.10 -0.19
N ALA A 403 11.41 -2.97 1.14
CA ALA A 403 12.65 -2.62 1.82
C ALA A 403 13.76 -3.66 1.57
N LEU A 404 13.43 -4.96 1.66
CA LEU A 404 14.39 -6.05 1.41
C LEU A 404 14.92 -6.02 -0.03
N HIS A 405 14.05 -5.87 -1.03
CA HIS A 405 14.46 -5.78 -2.44
C HIS A 405 15.31 -4.53 -2.70
N ALA A 406 14.95 -3.39 -2.11
CA ALA A 406 15.74 -2.16 -2.21
C ALA A 406 17.14 -2.33 -1.59
N CYS A 407 17.22 -2.93 -0.40
CA CYS A 407 18.51 -3.21 0.28
C CYS A 407 19.38 -4.19 -0.52
N ALA A 408 18.79 -5.28 -1.03
CA ALA A 408 19.52 -6.27 -1.83
C ALA A 408 20.10 -5.65 -3.11
N TRP A 409 19.31 -4.82 -3.79
CA TRP A 409 19.75 -4.14 -4.99
C TRP A 409 20.80 -3.05 -4.69
N ALA A 410 20.59 -2.25 -3.65
CA ALA A 410 21.56 -1.23 -3.25
C ALA A 410 22.94 -1.84 -2.89
N ALA A 411 22.98 -3.01 -2.24
CA ALA A 411 24.23 -3.72 -1.96
C ALA A 411 24.99 -4.13 -3.23
N GLU A 412 24.28 -4.69 -4.20
CA GLU A 412 24.81 -5.04 -5.51
C GLU A 412 25.33 -3.81 -6.26
N LEU A 413 24.55 -2.72 -6.28
CA LEU A 413 24.93 -1.47 -6.92
C LEU A 413 26.19 -0.88 -6.27
N LYS A 414 26.25 -0.85 -4.94
CA LYS A 414 27.41 -0.35 -4.20
C LYS A 414 28.67 -1.15 -4.50
N ALA A 415 28.58 -2.47 -4.61
CA ALA A 415 29.70 -3.32 -5.00
C ALA A 415 30.21 -2.98 -6.42
N GLY A 416 29.31 -2.52 -7.29
CA GLY A 416 29.66 -2.00 -8.63
C GLY A 416 30.01 -0.51 -8.67
N GLY A 417 30.14 0.17 -7.54
CA GLY A 417 30.44 1.61 -7.45
C GLY A 417 29.29 2.51 -7.90
N ARG A 418 28.05 2.05 -7.79
CA ARG A 418 26.82 2.74 -8.23
C ARG A 418 25.82 2.89 -7.07
N THR A 419 24.81 3.73 -7.30
CA THR A 419 23.71 4.01 -6.37
C THR A 419 22.35 3.83 -7.06
N LEU A 420 21.26 3.87 -6.30
CA LEU A 420 19.90 3.96 -6.86
C LEU A 420 19.71 5.24 -7.67
N GLY A 421 20.40 6.33 -7.31
CA GLY A 421 20.39 7.57 -8.09
C GLY A 421 20.99 7.42 -9.48
N ASP A 422 22.07 6.63 -9.63
CA ASP A 422 22.64 6.33 -10.93
C ASP A 422 21.69 5.51 -11.81
N GLU A 423 20.95 4.59 -11.22
CA GLU A 423 19.93 3.81 -11.91
C GLU A 423 18.74 4.67 -12.32
N LEU A 424 18.29 5.58 -11.47
CA LEU A 424 17.26 6.56 -11.83
C LEU A 424 17.72 7.45 -12.98
N ALA A 425 18.94 7.97 -12.92
CA ALA A 425 19.52 8.75 -14.01
C ALA A 425 19.62 7.92 -15.32
N ARG A 426 19.89 6.61 -15.23
CA ARG A 426 19.88 5.70 -16.37
C ARG A 426 18.48 5.55 -16.99
N LEU A 427 17.45 5.43 -16.16
CA LEU A 427 16.06 5.40 -16.63
C LEU A 427 15.68 6.73 -17.29
N HIS A 428 16.01 7.87 -16.67
CA HIS A 428 15.75 9.18 -17.25
C HIS A 428 16.44 9.39 -18.61
N ARG A 429 17.67 8.94 -18.77
CA ARG A 429 18.35 9.00 -20.09
C ARG A 429 17.66 8.13 -21.15
N ARG A 430 17.00 7.05 -20.75
CA ARG A 430 16.38 6.11 -21.70
C ARG A 430 14.93 6.49 -22.03
N PHE A 431 14.16 6.93 -21.06
CA PHE A 431 12.72 7.15 -21.16
C PHE A 431 12.31 8.63 -21.08
N GLY A 432 13.26 9.55 -20.87
CA GLY A 432 13.00 10.94 -20.53
C GLY A 432 12.84 11.14 -19.01
N GLU A 433 12.94 12.37 -18.58
CA GLU A 433 12.70 12.78 -17.21
C GLU A 433 11.20 12.95 -16.95
N TYR A 434 10.73 12.51 -15.77
CA TYR A 434 9.37 12.68 -15.29
C TYR A 434 9.40 13.44 -13.98
N ALA A 435 8.84 14.65 -13.96
CA ALA A 435 8.71 15.45 -12.76
C ALA A 435 7.24 15.55 -12.36
N GLY A 436 6.93 15.22 -11.12
CA GLY A 436 5.57 15.23 -10.60
C GLY A 436 5.46 16.04 -9.32
N ALA A 437 4.28 16.63 -9.08
CA ALA A 437 3.91 17.31 -7.85
C ALA A 437 2.45 17.05 -7.51
N GLN A 438 2.13 17.20 -6.22
CA GLN A 438 0.76 17.12 -5.72
C GLN A 438 0.40 18.45 -5.05
N ILE A 439 -0.82 18.93 -5.31
CA ILE A 439 -1.45 20.05 -4.61
C ILE A 439 -2.67 19.51 -3.87
N GLN A 440 -2.86 19.92 -2.62
CA GLN A 440 -4.02 19.56 -1.82
C GLN A 440 -4.82 20.82 -1.50
N VAL A 441 -6.04 20.89 -2.01
CA VAL A 441 -6.95 22.00 -1.77
C VAL A 441 -7.98 21.58 -0.73
N ARG A 442 -7.88 22.13 0.47
CA ARG A 442 -8.89 21.94 1.52
C ARG A 442 -10.03 22.93 1.26
N THR A 443 -11.20 22.40 1.01
CA THR A 443 -12.41 23.18 0.72
C THR A 443 -13.62 22.52 1.36
N SER A 444 -14.65 23.31 1.63
CA SER A 444 -15.96 22.81 2.08
C SER A 444 -16.77 22.16 0.96
N ASP A 445 -16.37 22.38 -0.29
CA ASP A 445 -17.00 21.83 -1.50
C ASP A 445 -15.95 21.26 -2.47
N PRO A 446 -15.41 20.07 -2.19
CA PRO A 446 -14.43 19.43 -3.07
C PRO A 446 -15.00 19.06 -4.44
N GLU A 447 -16.29 18.71 -4.51
CA GLU A 447 -17.00 18.33 -5.72
C GLU A 447 -17.17 19.55 -6.63
N GLY A 448 -17.57 20.72 -6.07
CA GLY A 448 -17.75 21.95 -6.80
C GLY A 448 -16.48 22.42 -7.52
N LEU A 449 -15.31 22.26 -6.91
CA LEU A 449 -14.03 22.59 -7.55
C LEU A 449 -13.75 21.69 -8.78
N VAL A 450 -14.03 20.40 -8.68
CA VAL A 450 -13.88 19.46 -9.80
C VAL A 450 -14.92 19.74 -10.90
N ASP A 451 -16.17 20.03 -10.53
CA ASP A 451 -17.24 20.39 -11.47
C ASP A 451 -16.92 21.67 -12.25
N GLN A 452 -16.25 22.61 -11.62
CA GLN A 452 -15.82 23.83 -12.26
C GLN A 452 -14.72 23.56 -13.29
N LEU A 453 -13.71 22.74 -12.95
CA LEU A 453 -12.70 22.30 -13.91
C LEU A 453 -13.29 21.47 -15.06
N ARG A 454 -14.44 20.83 -14.85
CA ARG A 454 -15.18 20.07 -15.86
C ARG A 454 -15.94 20.99 -16.81
N THR A 455 -16.55 22.07 -16.30
CA THR A 455 -17.40 22.99 -17.08
C THR A 455 -16.61 24.09 -17.76
N ASP A 456 -15.54 24.58 -17.14
CA ASP A 456 -14.66 25.65 -17.66
C ASP A 456 -13.18 25.21 -17.54
N PRO A 457 -12.75 24.18 -18.31
CA PRO A 457 -11.40 23.68 -18.25
C PRO A 457 -10.40 24.66 -18.87
N PRO A 458 -9.13 24.68 -18.40
CA PRO A 458 -8.08 25.44 -19.07
C PRO A 458 -7.89 24.92 -20.50
N THR A 459 -7.66 25.81 -21.43
CA THR A 459 -7.35 25.48 -22.84
C THR A 459 -5.85 25.28 -23.07
N THR A 460 -5.03 25.77 -22.16
CA THR A 460 -3.57 25.62 -22.17
C THR A 460 -3.05 25.40 -20.75
N LEU A 461 -1.94 24.68 -20.62
CA LEU A 461 -1.12 24.59 -19.40
C LEU A 461 0.33 24.85 -19.81
N ILE A 462 1.00 25.81 -19.15
CA ILE A 462 2.36 26.29 -19.50
C ILE A 462 2.56 26.56 -21.00
N GLY A 463 1.52 27.15 -21.64
CA GLY A 463 1.51 27.44 -23.07
C GLY A 463 1.24 26.23 -23.99
N ILE A 464 1.12 25.01 -23.47
CA ILE A 464 0.81 23.78 -24.22
C ILE A 464 -0.71 23.63 -24.31
N ALA A 465 -1.26 23.47 -25.53
CA ALA A 465 -2.67 23.19 -25.73
C ALA A 465 -3.06 21.86 -25.07
N VAL A 466 -4.19 21.86 -24.32
CA VAL A 466 -4.64 20.70 -23.57
C VAL A 466 -6.05 20.28 -23.92
N THR A 467 -6.34 19.02 -23.64
CA THR A 467 -7.68 18.42 -23.73
C THR A 467 -8.10 17.90 -22.35
N THR A 468 -9.41 18.00 -22.07
CA THR A 468 -9.99 17.54 -20.80
C THR A 468 -10.81 16.28 -21.04
N THR A 469 -10.64 15.28 -20.16
CA THR A 469 -11.39 14.03 -20.13
C THR A 469 -12.01 13.87 -18.75
N ASP A 470 -13.31 13.55 -18.70
CA ASP A 470 -13.98 13.24 -17.44
C ASP A 470 -13.57 11.87 -16.89
N LEU A 471 -13.42 11.78 -15.57
CA LEU A 471 -13.05 10.58 -14.82
C LEU A 471 -14.13 10.25 -13.79
N PRO A 472 -15.29 9.71 -14.19
CA PRO A 472 -16.43 9.49 -13.28
C PRO A 472 -16.09 8.53 -12.12
N ALA A 473 -15.27 7.51 -12.37
CA ALA A 473 -14.85 6.55 -11.33
C ALA A 473 -14.00 7.20 -10.23
N GLU A 474 -13.29 8.29 -10.54
CA GLU A 474 -12.44 9.05 -9.61
C GLU A 474 -13.14 10.30 -9.05
N GLN A 475 -14.36 10.59 -9.48
CA GLN A 475 -14.99 11.90 -9.25
C GLN A 475 -14.03 13.04 -9.61
N GLY A 476 -13.45 12.98 -10.81
CA GLY A 476 -12.33 13.82 -11.21
C GLY A 476 -12.30 14.16 -12.68
N VAL A 477 -11.26 14.89 -13.07
CA VAL A 477 -10.94 15.24 -14.46
C VAL A 477 -9.47 15.00 -14.75
N LEU A 478 -9.17 14.56 -15.97
CA LEU A 478 -7.82 14.45 -16.52
C LEU A 478 -7.64 15.50 -17.61
N ILE A 479 -6.60 16.30 -17.51
CA ILE A 479 -6.22 17.33 -18.46
C ILE A 479 -4.82 17.01 -18.98
N THR A 480 -4.68 16.83 -20.29
CA THR A 480 -3.41 16.43 -20.91
C THR A 480 -3.11 17.24 -22.16
N GLY A 481 -1.83 17.48 -22.39
CA GLY A 481 -1.33 18.13 -23.60
C GLY A 481 0.07 17.67 -23.98
N ARG A 482 0.42 17.95 -25.24
CA ARG A 482 1.76 17.68 -25.76
C ARG A 482 2.12 18.78 -26.76
N ASP A 483 3.33 19.32 -26.66
CA ASP A 483 3.86 20.27 -27.63
C ASP A 483 4.53 19.61 -28.84
N THR A 484 5.02 20.43 -29.74
CA THR A 484 5.72 19.98 -30.98
C THR A 484 7.08 19.33 -30.69
N ASP A 485 7.70 19.69 -29.59
CA ASP A 485 9.03 19.22 -29.19
C ASP A 485 8.97 17.93 -28.36
N GLY A 486 7.76 17.50 -28.02
CA GLY A 486 7.50 16.24 -27.34
C GLY A 486 7.21 16.37 -25.86
N THR A 487 7.38 17.56 -25.26
CA THR A 487 7.04 17.81 -23.85
C THR A 487 5.57 17.48 -23.58
N ARG A 488 5.32 16.71 -22.54
CA ARG A 488 3.97 16.32 -22.12
C ARG A 488 3.62 17.00 -20.81
N VAL A 489 2.39 17.46 -20.70
CA VAL A 489 1.80 17.98 -19.45
C VAL A 489 0.59 17.15 -19.09
N ARG A 490 0.45 16.85 -17.80
CA ARG A 490 -0.70 16.11 -17.25
C ARG A 490 -1.12 16.74 -15.93
N MET A 491 -2.41 16.98 -15.77
CA MET A 491 -3.06 17.39 -14.54
C MET A 491 -4.25 16.46 -14.27
N ILE A 492 -4.35 15.92 -13.07
CA ILE A 492 -5.53 15.19 -12.62
C ILE A 492 -6.04 15.86 -11.36
N ALA A 493 -7.29 16.33 -11.39
CA ALA A 493 -7.98 16.84 -10.22
C ALA A 493 -9.09 15.87 -9.82
N ARG A 494 -9.11 15.45 -8.55
CA ARG A 494 -10.13 14.52 -8.04
C ARG A 494 -10.48 14.79 -6.58
N VAL A 495 -11.70 14.40 -6.21
CA VAL A 495 -12.15 14.41 -4.82
C VAL A 495 -11.38 13.35 -4.00
N SER A 496 -10.98 13.69 -2.78
CA SER A 496 -10.37 12.70 -1.87
C SER A 496 -11.44 11.76 -1.32
N GLY A 497 -11.21 10.45 -1.42
CA GLY A 497 -12.14 9.44 -0.87
C GLY A 497 -12.15 9.34 0.67
N THR A 498 -11.24 10.04 1.37
CA THR A 498 -11.06 9.92 2.83
C THR A 498 -11.15 11.23 3.60
N GLU A 499 -11.03 12.38 2.94
CA GLU A 499 -10.99 13.70 3.57
C GLU A 499 -11.71 14.73 2.70
N ALA A 500 -12.25 15.79 3.32
CA ALA A 500 -12.88 16.91 2.62
C ALA A 500 -11.82 17.80 1.94
N LYS A 501 -11.27 17.31 0.83
CA LYS A 501 -10.28 18.00 0.01
C LYS A 501 -10.28 17.51 -1.43
N THR A 502 -9.85 18.35 -2.34
CA THR A 502 -9.50 17.97 -3.71
C THR A 502 -7.98 17.77 -3.81
N LYS A 503 -7.57 16.66 -4.41
CA LYS A 503 -6.17 16.39 -4.75
C LYS A 503 -5.93 16.69 -6.22
N VAL A 504 -4.89 17.45 -6.50
CA VAL A 504 -4.48 17.76 -7.87
C VAL A 504 -3.07 17.22 -8.08
N TYR A 505 -2.93 16.33 -9.04
CA TYR A 505 -1.67 15.69 -9.42
C TYR A 505 -1.18 16.33 -10.71
N LEU A 506 0.08 16.72 -10.74
CA LEU A 506 0.73 17.38 -11.86
C LEU A 506 1.91 16.55 -12.33
N GLU A 507 2.10 16.43 -13.62
CA GLU A 507 3.29 15.82 -14.21
C GLU A 507 3.72 16.58 -15.46
N VAL A 508 5.03 16.80 -15.58
CA VAL A 508 5.71 17.21 -16.81
C VAL A 508 6.70 16.12 -17.19
N SER A 509 6.75 15.76 -18.46
CA SER A 509 7.69 14.74 -18.95
C SER A 509 8.16 15.02 -20.38
N HIS A 510 9.25 14.37 -20.77
CA HIS A 510 9.81 14.42 -22.12
C HIS A 510 10.27 15.82 -22.56
N CYS A 511 10.62 16.69 -21.62
CA CYS A 511 11.25 17.97 -21.97
C CYS A 511 12.60 17.69 -22.66
N PRO A 512 12.88 18.28 -23.85
CA PRO A 512 14.13 18.06 -24.55
C PRO A 512 15.34 18.66 -23.84
N ASP A 513 15.13 19.71 -23.03
CA ASP A 513 16.20 20.35 -22.28
C ASP A 513 16.55 19.57 -21.01
N PRO A 514 17.80 19.17 -20.79
CA PRO A 514 18.23 18.52 -19.57
C PRO A 514 17.93 19.38 -18.33
N GLY A 515 17.16 18.81 -17.37
CA GLY A 515 16.72 19.52 -16.16
C GLY A 515 15.53 20.47 -16.35
N GLY A 516 15.13 20.76 -17.57
CA GLY A 516 13.99 21.63 -17.90
C GLY A 516 12.65 21.11 -17.40
N THR A 517 12.53 19.79 -17.24
CA THR A 517 11.31 19.14 -16.73
C THR A 517 10.95 19.64 -15.33
N GLY A 518 11.94 19.79 -14.44
CA GLY A 518 11.73 20.30 -13.08
C GLY A 518 11.35 21.78 -13.06
N GLU A 519 11.96 22.60 -13.93
CA GLU A 519 11.65 24.04 -14.08
C GLU A 519 10.22 24.21 -14.61
N LEU A 520 9.84 23.47 -15.65
CA LEU A 520 8.49 23.49 -16.21
C LEU A 520 7.44 23.01 -15.20
N LEU A 521 7.75 22.01 -14.36
CA LEU A 521 6.85 21.60 -13.28
C LEU A 521 6.62 22.71 -12.26
N HIS A 522 7.64 23.48 -11.92
CA HIS A 522 7.50 24.63 -11.01
C HIS A 522 6.58 25.71 -11.62
N VAL A 523 6.73 26.01 -12.91
CA VAL A 523 5.84 26.93 -13.63
C VAL A 523 4.41 26.38 -13.67
N LEU A 524 4.24 25.11 -14.03
CA LEU A 524 2.94 24.45 -14.06
C LEU A 524 2.24 24.49 -12.69
N ARG A 525 2.97 24.22 -11.62
CA ARG A 525 2.43 24.28 -10.27
C ARG A 525 1.95 25.69 -9.93
N THR A 526 2.72 26.72 -10.24
CA THR A 526 2.36 28.12 -9.99
C THR A 526 1.12 28.54 -10.79
N GLU A 527 1.04 28.13 -12.06
CA GLU A 527 -0.13 28.41 -12.92
C GLU A 527 -1.39 27.72 -12.38
N VAL A 528 -1.29 26.45 -11.99
CA VAL A 528 -2.41 25.68 -11.44
C VAL A 528 -2.82 26.18 -10.06
N ASP A 529 -1.89 26.54 -9.18
CA ASP A 529 -2.21 27.20 -7.91
C ASP A 529 -3.03 28.49 -8.15
N GLY A 530 -2.63 29.32 -9.11
CA GLY A 530 -3.37 30.51 -9.52
C GLY A 530 -4.74 30.20 -10.14
N LEU A 531 -4.88 29.08 -10.85
CA LEU A 531 -6.16 28.60 -11.38
C LEU A 531 -7.10 28.20 -10.25
N LEU A 532 -6.61 27.40 -9.30
CA LEU A 532 -7.39 26.87 -8.17
C LEU A 532 -7.84 27.95 -7.18
N HIS A 533 -7.09 29.05 -7.06
CA HIS A 533 -7.46 30.20 -6.23
C HIS A 533 -8.55 31.10 -6.85
N ARG A 534 -8.89 30.90 -8.12
CA ARG A 534 -10.01 31.62 -8.77
C ARG A 534 -11.37 30.98 -8.50
N PHE A 535 -11.33 29.80 -7.96
CA PHE A 535 -12.47 28.96 -7.60
C PHE A 535 -12.63 28.89 -6.08
#